data_a59f63a594bfaee9255835e2da176b9b
#
_entry.id   a59f63a594bfaee9255835e2da176b9b
#
_cell.length_a   1.000
_cell.length_b   1.000
_cell.length_c   1.000
_cell.angle_alpha   90.00
_cell.angle_beta   90.00
_cell.angle_gamma   90.00
#
_symmetry.space_group_name_H-M   'P 1'
#
loop_
_entity.id
_entity.type
_entity.pdbx_description
1 polymer ?
#
loop_
_entity_poly.entity_id
_entity_poly.type
_entity_poly.pdbx_seq_one_letter_code
_entity_poly.pdbx_strand_id
1 'polypeptide(L)'
;LAAVDFGDAEIVVSRHAPSDTEVTEFSSLLSTVVTDAVDLAAKKVTPDTIAKILFTSGSTGLPKGVVNTQRMLCSNQVAMSQVWTFLNDHPPVTVDWLPWNHTFGGNHNLNMMLRNGGTMYVDGGKPAPGLIDQTVANLKEISPTIYYNVPRGFDMLLPYLEKDLDLRTNFFRDLDVLFYA
;
A
#
# COMPACT_ATOMS: atom_id res chain seq x y z
N LEU A 1 8.47 7.48 -23.19
CA LEU A 1 9.84 7.60 -22.66
C LEU A 1 10.62 8.75 -23.31
N ALA A 2 10.47 8.99 -24.61
CA ALA A 2 11.24 10.04 -25.35
C ALA A 2 11.12 11.48 -24.79
N ALA A 3 10.17 11.76 -23.90
CA ALA A 3 9.98 13.09 -23.30
C ALA A 3 10.74 13.27 -21.98
N VAL A 4 11.48 12.26 -21.51
CA VAL A 4 12.18 12.29 -20.21
C VAL A 4 13.64 11.92 -20.46
N ASP A 5 14.55 12.76 -20.00
CA ASP A 5 15.97 12.44 -19.93
C ASP A 5 16.24 11.63 -18.66
N PHE A 6 16.57 10.37 -18.82
CA PHE A 6 16.87 9.44 -17.71
C PHE A 6 18.35 9.46 -17.31
N GLY A 7 19.21 10.18 -18.04
CA GLY A 7 20.66 10.16 -17.82
C GLY A 7 21.19 8.72 -17.86
N ASP A 8 21.98 8.33 -16.84
CA ASP A 8 22.56 7.00 -16.70
C ASP A 8 21.62 6.00 -15.94
N ALA A 9 20.35 6.34 -15.72
CA ALA A 9 19.44 5.46 -15.01
C ALA A 9 19.05 4.25 -15.86
N GLU A 10 19.13 3.05 -15.28
CA GLU A 10 18.62 1.83 -15.89
C GLU A 10 17.09 1.87 -15.95
N ILE A 11 16.53 1.66 -17.14
CA ILE A 11 15.08 1.62 -17.34
C ILE A 11 14.61 0.17 -17.25
N VAL A 12 13.82 -0.12 -16.22
CA VAL A 12 13.23 -1.45 -16.01
C VAL A 12 11.76 -1.42 -16.38
N VAL A 13 11.32 -2.38 -17.20
CA VAL A 13 9.92 -2.50 -17.64
C VAL A 13 9.34 -3.85 -17.27
N SER A 14 8.11 -3.88 -16.79
CA SER A 14 7.39 -5.12 -16.46
C SER A 14 6.54 -5.64 -17.62
N ARG A 15 6.12 -4.77 -18.53
CA ARG A 15 5.27 -5.07 -19.70
C ARG A 15 5.48 -4.03 -20.78
N HIS A 16 5.21 -4.41 -22.04
CA HIS A 16 5.22 -3.49 -23.19
C HIS A 16 6.56 -2.77 -23.34
N ALA A 17 7.66 -3.54 -23.35
CA ALA A 17 8.98 -3.00 -23.62
C ALA A 17 8.99 -2.25 -24.98
N PRO A 18 9.42 -0.97 -25.00
CA PRO A 18 9.53 -0.24 -26.26
C PRO A 18 10.60 -0.85 -27.15
N SER A 19 10.37 -0.85 -28.46
CA SER A 19 11.31 -1.42 -29.45
C SER A 19 12.49 -0.51 -29.79
N ASP A 20 12.41 0.76 -29.41
CA ASP A 20 13.34 1.83 -29.77
C ASP A 20 14.19 2.33 -28.60
N THR A 21 14.06 1.70 -27.43
CA THR A 21 14.78 2.09 -26.20
C THR A 21 15.36 0.87 -25.53
N GLU A 22 16.63 0.95 -25.14
CA GLU A 22 17.27 -0.11 -24.37
C GLU A 22 16.64 -0.14 -22.96
N VAL A 23 16.12 -1.30 -22.59
CA VAL A 23 15.45 -1.52 -21.30
C VAL A 23 15.80 -2.89 -20.73
N THR A 24 15.79 -2.99 -19.42
CA THR A 24 15.87 -4.28 -18.70
C THR A 24 14.45 -4.78 -18.42
N GLU A 25 14.15 -6.01 -18.82
CA GLU A 25 12.88 -6.63 -18.45
C GLU A 25 12.89 -7.02 -16.97
N PHE A 26 11.83 -6.66 -16.24
CA PHE A 26 11.69 -7.01 -14.81
C PHE A 26 11.79 -8.52 -14.57
N SER A 27 11.29 -9.33 -15.51
CA SER A 27 11.37 -10.79 -15.44
C SER A 27 12.80 -11.33 -15.34
N SER A 28 13.77 -10.66 -15.98
CA SER A 28 15.19 -11.05 -15.92
C SER A 28 15.79 -10.79 -14.52
N LEU A 29 15.29 -9.80 -13.80
CA LEU A 29 15.76 -9.49 -12.44
C LEU A 29 15.33 -10.56 -11.42
N LEU A 30 14.25 -11.29 -11.68
CA LEU A 30 13.76 -12.34 -10.77
C LEU A 30 14.73 -13.53 -10.65
N SER A 31 15.61 -13.70 -11.63
CA SER A 31 16.67 -14.74 -11.65
C SER A 31 18.00 -14.28 -11.04
N THR A 32 18.07 -13.03 -10.54
CA THR A 32 19.30 -12.49 -9.96
C THR A 32 19.67 -13.24 -8.69
N VAL A 33 20.90 -13.76 -8.65
CA VAL A 33 21.42 -14.48 -7.49
C VAL A 33 21.71 -13.49 -6.36
N VAL A 34 21.22 -13.81 -5.17
CA VAL A 34 21.53 -13.03 -3.95
C VAL A 34 23.00 -13.17 -3.62
N THR A 35 23.68 -12.05 -3.43
CA THR A 35 25.10 -12.00 -3.06
C THR A 35 25.29 -11.27 -1.72
N ASP A 36 26.49 -11.35 -1.13
CA ASP A 36 26.84 -10.64 0.09
C ASP A 36 26.67 -9.10 -0.03
N ALA A 37 26.58 -8.58 -1.25
CA ALA A 37 26.32 -7.16 -1.48
C ALA A 37 24.99 -6.69 -0.88
N VAL A 38 23.98 -7.56 -0.83
CA VAL A 38 22.67 -7.28 -0.22
C VAL A 38 22.82 -7.05 1.27
N ASP A 39 23.52 -7.94 1.97
CA ASP A 39 23.75 -7.84 3.41
C ASP A 39 24.64 -6.62 3.76
N LEU A 40 25.65 -6.36 2.94
CA LEU A 40 26.51 -5.18 3.10
C LEU A 40 25.73 -3.88 2.89
N ALA A 41 24.80 -3.84 1.94
CA ALA A 41 23.93 -2.69 1.72
C ALA A 41 22.96 -2.51 2.89
N ALA A 42 22.33 -3.59 3.35
CA ALA A 42 21.40 -3.57 4.48
C ALA A 42 22.05 -3.04 5.77
N LYS A 43 23.30 -3.45 6.04
CA LYS A 43 24.08 -2.96 7.22
C LYS A 43 24.38 -1.46 7.18
N LYS A 44 24.32 -0.82 6.03
CA LYS A 44 24.51 0.63 5.89
C LYS A 44 23.24 1.44 6.13
N VAL A 45 22.08 0.79 6.19
CA VAL A 45 20.81 1.46 6.46
C VAL A 45 20.78 1.95 7.91
N THR A 46 20.52 3.24 8.06
CA THR A 46 20.39 3.91 9.36
C THR A 46 18.98 4.50 9.52
N PRO A 47 18.58 4.92 10.72
CA PRO A 47 17.31 5.62 10.90
C PRO A 47 17.14 6.84 9.99
N ASP A 48 18.21 7.53 9.63
CA ASP A 48 18.19 8.75 8.82
C ASP A 48 18.38 8.48 7.32
N THR A 49 18.54 7.21 6.93
CA THR A 49 18.55 6.82 5.53
C THR A 49 17.20 7.14 4.89
N ILE A 50 17.24 7.81 3.73
CA ILE A 50 16.04 8.08 2.93
C ILE A 50 15.49 6.75 2.41
N ALA A 51 14.25 6.43 2.81
CA ALA A 51 13.56 5.23 2.36
C ALA A 51 12.83 5.46 1.03
N LYS A 52 12.18 6.61 0.89
CA LYS A 52 11.43 6.99 -0.31
C LYS A 52 11.15 8.50 -0.36
N ILE A 53 10.82 8.98 -1.54
CA ILE A 53 10.34 10.34 -1.77
C ILE A 53 8.95 10.22 -2.40
N LEU A 54 7.93 10.76 -1.74
CA LEU A 54 6.56 10.78 -2.23
C LEU A 54 6.24 12.17 -2.75
N PHE A 55 5.68 12.25 -3.96
CA PHE A 55 5.24 13.50 -4.53
C PHE A 55 3.81 13.82 -4.11
N THR A 56 3.58 15.05 -3.67
CA THR A 56 2.26 15.58 -3.35
C THR A 56 1.86 16.65 -4.35
N SER A 57 0.54 16.80 -4.57
CA SER A 57 0.02 17.94 -5.32
C SER A 57 0.28 19.21 -4.51
N GLY A 58 1.33 19.96 -4.86
CA GLY A 58 1.64 21.21 -4.17
C GLY A 58 0.52 22.24 -4.35
N SER A 59 0.27 23.04 -3.33
CA SER A 59 -0.69 24.17 -3.40
C SER A 59 -0.35 25.21 -4.47
N THR A 60 0.88 25.16 -4.99
CA THR A 60 1.39 26.06 -6.04
C THR A 60 1.32 25.45 -7.45
N GLY A 61 0.68 24.30 -7.63
CA GLY A 61 0.51 23.59 -8.90
C GLY A 61 1.67 22.68 -9.32
N LEU A 62 2.87 22.84 -8.76
CA LEU A 62 3.99 21.94 -9.01
C LEU A 62 4.08 20.86 -7.92
N PRO A 63 4.26 19.59 -8.30
CA PRO A 63 4.46 18.50 -7.33
C PRO A 63 5.67 18.77 -6.43
N LYS A 64 5.53 18.51 -5.13
CA LYS A 64 6.62 18.62 -4.15
C LYS A 64 7.02 17.23 -3.67
N GLY A 65 8.33 16.93 -3.73
CA GLY A 65 8.90 15.70 -3.20
C GLY A 65 9.00 15.77 -1.68
N VAL A 66 8.31 14.86 -0.98
CA VAL A 66 8.36 14.72 0.47
C VAL A 66 9.29 13.55 0.82
N VAL A 67 10.41 13.87 1.46
CA VAL A 67 11.39 12.86 1.90
C VAL A 67 10.84 12.09 3.09
N ASN A 68 10.90 10.77 3.01
CA ASN A 68 10.54 9.85 4.09
C ASN A 68 11.80 9.06 4.49
N THR A 69 12.23 9.18 5.73
CA THR A 69 13.35 8.40 6.27
C THR A 69 12.86 7.10 6.93
N GLN A 70 13.77 6.15 7.15
CA GLN A 70 13.47 4.92 7.89
C GLN A 70 12.92 5.23 9.28
N ARG A 71 13.47 6.23 9.97
CA ARG A 71 12.99 6.69 11.28
C ARG A 71 11.53 7.12 11.24
N MET A 72 11.13 7.91 10.23
CA MET A 72 9.75 8.39 10.09
C MET A 72 8.77 7.23 9.91
N LEU A 73 9.12 6.27 9.05
CA LEU A 73 8.28 5.11 8.80
C LEU A 73 8.15 4.23 10.06
N CYS A 74 9.25 3.91 10.72
CA CYS A 74 9.24 3.05 11.90
C CYS A 74 8.56 3.73 13.11
N SER A 75 8.82 5.02 13.37
CA SER A 75 8.23 5.72 14.51
C SER A 75 6.72 5.84 14.40
N ASN A 76 6.18 6.04 13.19
CA ASN A 76 4.74 6.04 12.95
C ASN A 76 4.11 4.68 13.31
N GLN A 77 4.74 3.58 12.91
CA GLN A 77 4.24 2.24 13.22
C GLN A 77 4.28 1.94 14.74
N VAL A 78 5.33 2.39 15.43
CA VAL A 78 5.42 2.26 16.90
C VAL A 78 4.31 3.08 17.56
N ALA A 79 4.10 4.31 17.14
CA ALA A 79 3.04 5.18 17.68
C ALA A 79 1.64 4.55 17.52
N MET A 80 1.36 3.96 16.34
CA MET A 80 0.09 3.26 16.11
C MET A 80 -0.09 2.07 17.03
N SER A 81 0.94 1.24 17.22
CA SER A 81 0.88 0.07 18.12
C SER A 81 0.68 0.46 19.60
N GLN A 82 1.08 1.67 20.00
CA GLN A 82 0.83 2.18 21.35
C GLN A 82 -0.63 2.63 21.57
N VAL A 83 -1.29 3.09 20.50
CA VAL A 83 -2.69 3.54 20.54
C VAL A 83 -3.64 2.38 20.26
N TRP A 84 -3.32 1.55 19.30
CA TRP A 84 -4.10 0.39 18.88
C TRP A 84 -3.50 -0.88 19.48
N THR A 85 -3.74 -1.07 20.76
CA THR A 85 -3.13 -2.15 21.54
C THR A 85 -3.53 -3.55 21.07
N PHE A 86 -4.69 -3.71 20.43
CA PHE A 86 -5.13 -4.97 19.83
C PHE A 86 -4.15 -5.52 18.77
N LEU A 87 -3.33 -4.67 18.15
CA LEU A 87 -2.26 -5.09 17.24
C LEU A 87 -1.19 -5.96 17.92
N ASN A 88 -1.14 -5.99 19.25
CA ASN A 88 -0.26 -6.88 20.01
C ASN A 88 -0.90 -8.27 20.27
N ASP A 89 -2.22 -8.37 20.10
CA ASP A 89 -2.96 -9.58 20.42
C ASP A 89 -3.04 -10.54 19.23
N HIS A 90 -3.23 -9.97 18.02
CA HIS A 90 -3.27 -10.75 16.78
C HIS A 90 -2.81 -9.93 15.56
N PRO A 91 -2.22 -10.60 14.55
CA PRO A 91 -1.86 -9.94 13.30
C PRO A 91 -3.08 -9.36 12.58
N PRO A 92 -3.01 -8.11 12.08
CA PRO A 92 -4.14 -7.49 11.39
C PRO A 92 -4.38 -8.10 10.01
N VAL A 93 -5.66 -8.10 9.61
CA VAL A 93 -6.11 -8.50 8.27
C VAL A 93 -6.82 -7.32 7.62
N THR A 94 -6.47 -7.01 6.38
CA THR A 94 -7.14 -5.94 5.61
C THR A 94 -7.39 -6.33 4.16
N VAL A 95 -8.44 -5.77 3.58
CA VAL A 95 -8.71 -5.74 2.14
C VAL A 95 -8.52 -4.29 1.70
N ASP A 96 -7.49 -4.02 0.89
CA ASP A 96 -7.03 -2.65 0.64
C ASP A 96 -6.77 -2.39 -0.85
N TRP A 97 -7.37 -1.33 -1.38
CA TRP A 97 -7.18 -0.83 -2.74
C TRP A 97 -6.32 0.43 -2.80
N LEU A 98 -5.98 1.01 -1.65
CA LEU A 98 -5.27 2.29 -1.59
C LEU A 98 -3.87 2.20 -2.21
N PRO A 99 -3.48 3.19 -3.03
CA PRO A 99 -2.22 3.13 -3.76
C PRO A 99 -1.00 3.27 -2.85
N TRP A 100 0.02 2.44 -3.07
CA TRP A 100 1.23 2.44 -2.24
C TRP A 100 2.19 3.59 -2.53
N ASN A 101 1.98 4.32 -3.61
CA ASN A 101 2.67 5.58 -3.90
C ASN A 101 2.06 6.80 -3.18
N HIS A 102 1.00 6.58 -2.39
CA HIS A 102 0.41 7.58 -1.51
C HIS A 102 0.69 7.23 -0.05
N THR A 103 0.82 8.25 0.80
CA THR A 103 1.18 8.06 2.21
C THR A 103 0.19 7.17 2.96
N PHE A 104 -1.11 7.26 2.67
CA PHE A 104 -2.13 6.44 3.33
C PHE A 104 -1.95 4.95 3.01
N GLY A 105 -1.95 4.55 1.74
CA GLY A 105 -1.76 3.15 1.37
C GLY A 105 -0.36 2.62 1.68
N GLY A 106 0.68 3.39 1.34
CA GLY A 106 2.07 2.95 1.45
C GLY A 106 2.71 3.11 2.83
N ASN A 107 2.61 4.30 3.44
CA ASN A 107 3.29 4.53 4.74
C ASN A 107 2.47 3.99 5.91
N HIS A 108 1.14 4.16 5.86
CA HIS A 108 0.25 3.74 6.93
C HIS A 108 -0.11 2.25 6.79
N ASN A 109 -0.88 1.88 5.76
CA ASN A 109 -1.47 0.55 5.67
C ASN A 109 -0.44 -0.56 5.41
N LEU A 110 0.37 -0.45 4.35
CA LEU A 110 1.34 -1.48 4.01
C LEU A 110 2.36 -1.69 5.13
N ASN A 111 2.91 -0.59 5.68
CA ASN A 111 3.90 -0.71 6.75
C ASN A 111 3.29 -1.27 8.05
N MET A 112 2.00 -1.06 8.31
CA MET A 112 1.32 -1.68 9.44
C MET A 112 1.26 -3.20 9.28
N MET A 113 0.93 -3.70 8.09
CA MET A 113 0.95 -5.14 7.82
C MET A 113 2.35 -5.71 8.01
N LEU A 114 3.37 -5.05 7.45
CA LEU A 114 4.76 -5.49 7.59
C LEU A 114 5.24 -5.49 9.05
N ARG A 115 4.90 -4.45 9.82
CA ARG A 115 5.31 -4.32 11.22
C ARG A 115 4.70 -5.38 12.12
N ASN A 116 3.42 -5.73 11.89
CA ASN A 116 2.65 -6.58 12.79
C ASN A 116 2.45 -8.01 12.25
N GLY A 117 3.13 -8.39 11.15
CA GLY A 117 2.95 -9.71 10.53
C GLY A 117 1.55 -9.94 9.96
N GLY A 118 0.89 -8.85 9.55
CA GLY A 118 -0.48 -8.87 9.08
C GLY A 118 -0.64 -9.42 7.66
N THR A 119 -1.89 -9.66 7.28
CA THR A 119 -2.26 -10.11 5.94
C THR A 119 -2.97 -8.98 5.18
N MET A 120 -2.45 -8.63 4.01
CA MET A 120 -3.07 -7.66 3.11
C MET A 120 -3.58 -8.37 1.86
N TYR A 121 -4.89 -8.34 1.67
CA TYR A 121 -5.51 -8.71 0.40
C TYR A 121 -5.56 -7.47 -0.48
N VAL A 122 -4.79 -7.49 -1.57
CA VAL A 122 -4.75 -6.38 -2.52
C VAL A 122 -6.03 -6.39 -3.35
N ASP A 123 -6.88 -5.40 -3.12
CA ASP A 123 -8.18 -5.27 -3.78
C ASP A 123 -8.03 -4.62 -5.16
N GLY A 124 -8.51 -5.29 -6.19
CA GLY A 124 -8.63 -4.71 -7.55
C GLY A 124 -9.83 -3.78 -7.69
N GLY A 125 -10.74 -3.76 -6.70
CA GLY A 125 -11.84 -2.81 -6.62
C GLY A 125 -11.38 -1.44 -6.15
N LYS A 126 -12.29 -0.45 -6.25
CA LYS A 126 -12.12 0.89 -5.68
C LYS A 126 -13.47 1.61 -5.67
N PRO A 127 -13.62 2.74 -4.93
CA PRO A 127 -14.88 3.49 -4.85
C PRO A 127 -15.18 4.26 -6.15
N ALA A 128 -15.49 3.52 -7.19
CA ALA A 128 -15.91 4.01 -8.50
C ALA A 128 -16.99 3.11 -9.09
N PRO A 129 -17.89 3.66 -9.94
CA PRO A 129 -18.92 2.89 -10.59
C PRO A 129 -18.35 1.67 -11.34
N GLY A 130 -18.93 0.48 -11.13
CA GLY A 130 -18.51 -0.78 -11.73
C GLY A 130 -17.24 -1.41 -11.14
N LEU A 131 -16.54 -0.73 -10.22
CA LEU A 131 -15.36 -1.27 -9.56
C LEU A 131 -15.62 -1.62 -8.09
N ILE A 132 -16.60 -0.98 -7.44
CA ILE A 132 -16.98 -1.29 -6.06
C ILE A 132 -17.47 -2.72 -5.89
N ASP A 133 -18.08 -3.31 -6.93
CA ASP A 133 -18.61 -4.67 -6.90
C ASP A 133 -17.51 -5.71 -6.61
N GLN A 134 -16.28 -5.46 -7.09
CA GLN A 134 -15.14 -6.33 -6.79
C GLN A 134 -14.75 -6.25 -5.31
N THR A 135 -14.72 -5.04 -4.74
CA THR A 135 -14.51 -4.84 -3.29
C THR A 135 -15.58 -5.58 -2.49
N VAL A 136 -16.84 -5.46 -2.88
CA VAL A 136 -17.95 -6.17 -2.24
C VAL A 136 -17.78 -7.68 -2.30
N ALA A 137 -17.38 -8.22 -3.45
CA ALA A 137 -17.12 -9.66 -3.60
C ALA A 137 -16.00 -10.13 -2.67
N ASN A 138 -14.89 -9.38 -2.59
CA ASN A 138 -13.78 -9.68 -1.71
C ASN A 138 -14.19 -9.64 -0.21
N LEU A 139 -15.00 -8.65 0.19
CA LEU A 139 -15.47 -8.49 1.56
C LEU A 139 -16.54 -9.52 1.97
N LYS A 140 -17.15 -10.23 1.01
CA LYS A 140 -18.01 -11.40 1.29
C LYS A 140 -17.20 -12.62 1.71
N GLU A 141 -15.97 -12.74 1.22
CA GLU A 141 -15.11 -13.89 1.49
C GLU A 141 -14.17 -13.61 2.67
N ILE A 142 -13.65 -12.39 2.75
CA ILE A 142 -12.62 -11.99 3.70
C ILE A 142 -13.22 -11.08 4.76
N SER A 143 -13.11 -11.48 6.03
CA SER A 143 -13.45 -10.62 7.17
C SER A 143 -12.20 -9.84 7.58
N PRO A 144 -12.15 -8.51 7.39
CA PRO A 144 -11.03 -7.72 7.85
C PRO A 144 -11.08 -7.49 9.35
N THR A 145 -9.91 -7.38 10.00
CA THR A 145 -9.83 -6.86 11.37
C THR A 145 -9.69 -5.34 11.37
N ILE A 146 -9.06 -4.80 10.34
CA ILE A 146 -9.00 -3.35 10.11
C ILE A 146 -9.42 -3.06 8.66
N TYR A 147 -10.33 -2.12 8.48
CA TYR A 147 -10.75 -1.70 7.16
C TYR A 147 -10.49 -0.20 6.95
N TYR A 148 -9.69 0.09 5.93
CA TYR A 148 -9.30 1.44 5.54
C TYR A 148 -10.06 1.89 4.32
N ASN A 149 -10.56 3.12 4.34
CA ASN A 149 -11.15 3.71 3.14
C ASN A 149 -11.12 5.24 3.18
N VAL A 150 -11.45 5.85 2.06
CA VAL A 150 -11.81 7.26 1.98
C VAL A 150 -13.32 7.43 2.25
N PRO A 151 -13.82 8.62 2.66
CA PRO A 151 -15.23 8.81 2.96
C PRO A 151 -16.15 8.31 1.83
N ARG A 152 -15.84 8.64 0.56
CA ARG A 152 -16.60 8.16 -0.59
C ARG A 152 -16.63 6.62 -0.69
N GLY A 153 -15.60 5.95 -0.24
CA GLY A 153 -15.57 4.49 -0.26
C GLY A 153 -16.58 3.89 0.71
N PHE A 154 -16.73 4.48 1.89
CA PHE A 154 -17.77 4.09 2.84
C PHE A 154 -19.17 4.43 2.30
N ASP A 155 -19.37 5.62 1.73
CA ASP A 155 -20.66 6.00 1.12
C ASP A 155 -21.11 5.01 0.04
N MET A 156 -20.17 4.53 -0.78
CA MET A 156 -20.47 3.56 -1.83
C MET A 156 -20.68 2.14 -1.30
N LEU A 157 -20.01 1.76 -0.21
CA LEU A 157 -20.14 0.42 0.39
C LEU A 157 -21.44 0.29 1.21
N LEU A 158 -21.88 1.36 1.86
CA LEU A 158 -23.01 1.34 2.78
C LEU A 158 -24.28 0.73 2.19
N PRO A 159 -24.74 1.09 0.96
CA PRO A 159 -25.94 0.48 0.37
C PRO A 159 -25.85 -1.04 0.17
N TYR A 160 -24.65 -1.59 -0.03
CA TYR A 160 -24.45 -3.03 -0.12
C TYR A 160 -24.54 -3.69 1.26
N LEU A 161 -23.94 -3.09 2.28
CA LEU A 161 -24.03 -3.57 3.67
C LEU A 161 -25.47 -3.52 4.20
N GLU A 162 -26.29 -2.56 3.76
CA GLU A 162 -27.69 -2.47 4.14
C GLU A 162 -28.54 -3.56 3.55
N LYS A 163 -28.27 -3.95 2.28
CA LYS A 163 -29.11 -4.87 1.50
C LYS A 163 -28.67 -6.33 1.60
N ASP A 164 -27.39 -6.58 1.88
CA ASP A 164 -26.79 -7.91 1.86
C ASP A 164 -26.36 -8.31 3.27
N LEU A 165 -27.16 -9.20 3.88
CA LEU A 165 -26.92 -9.64 5.25
C LEU A 165 -25.65 -10.49 5.36
N ASP A 166 -25.31 -11.30 4.36
CA ASP A 166 -24.13 -12.17 4.39
C ASP A 166 -22.86 -11.31 4.31
N LEU A 167 -22.83 -10.32 3.40
CA LEU A 167 -21.77 -9.33 3.35
C LEU A 167 -21.59 -8.61 4.69
N ARG A 168 -22.69 -8.09 5.24
CA ARG A 168 -22.66 -7.35 6.51
C ARG A 168 -22.14 -8.21 7.65
N THR A 169 -22.63 -9.44 7.75
CA THR A 169 -22.22 -10.38 8.81
C THR A 169 -20.74 -10.71 8.69
N ASN A 170 -20.25 -11.00 7.48
CA ASN A 170 -18.84 -11.30 7.27
C ASN A 170 -17.95 -10.08 7.50
N PHE A 171 -18.35 -8.91 7.00
CA PHE A 171 -17.57 -7.69 7.12
C PHE A 171 -17.33 -7.26 8.58
N PHE A 172 -18.35 -7.41 9.44
CA PHE A 172 -18.25 -7.02 10.85
C PHE A 172 -17.82 -8.14 11.79
N ARG A 173 -17.63 -9.37 11.31
CA ARG A 173 -17.35 -10.54 12.15
C ARG A 173 -16.10 -10.40 13.01
N ASP A 174 -14.99 -9.98 12.39
CA ASP A 174 -13.68 -9.93 13.03
C ASP A 174 -13.14 -8.49 13.13
N LEU A 175 -14.00 -7.50 12.86
CA LEU A 175 -13.61 -6.11 12.69
C LEU A 175 -13.35 -5.39 14.02
N ASP A 176 -12.12 -4.94 14.24
CA ASP A 176 -11.70 -4.12 15.37
C ASP A 176 -11.83 -2.61 15.07
N VAL A 177 -11.44 -2.19 13.86
CA VAL A 177 -11.34 -0.76 13.51
C VAL A 177 -11.81 -0.48 12.08
N LEU A 178 -12.66 0.55 11.96
CA LEU A 178 -12.90 1.28 10.72
C LEU A 178 -12.09 2.58 10.74
N PHE A 179 -11.29 2.78 9.71
CA PHE A 179 -10.44 3.96 9.61
C PHE A 179 -10.65 4.68 8.28
N TYR A 180 -10.79 5.99 8.32
CA TYR A 180 -10.88 6.83 7.12
C TYR A 180 -10.02 8.09 7.22
N ALA A 181 -9.55 8.60 6.07
CA ALA A 181 -8.81 9.84 5.92
C ALA A 181 -9.15 10.52 4.59
#